data_f6ad645c6ef6f264126a11ed487319b5
#
_entry.id   f6ad645c6ef6f264126a11ed487319b5
#
_cell.length_a   1.000
_cell.length_b   1.000
_cell.length_c   1.000
_cell.angle_alpha   90.00
_cell.angle_beta   90.00
_cell.angle_gamma   90.00
#
_symmetry.space_group_name_H-M   'P 1'
#
loop_
_entity.id
_entity.type
_entity.pdbx_description
1 polymer ?
#
loop_
_entity_poly.entity_id
_entity_poly.type
_entity_poly.pdbx_seq_one_letter_code
_entity_poly.pdbx_strand_id
1 'polypeptide(L)'
;KLPINDKYPFQLPYHSAYHSSIMSSVPELAFNLLPESLFIKPNIHIIDGRGHIWSPYSTKISELYSYTLNNQVTQTYDFNSTINVAIKEFSPDKLVLLGPGNTLGGPIAQILIQNSWLDIDSKKTFTKKQKNDPYLISMSINEQRKIVS
;
A
#
# COMPACT_ATOMS: atom_id res chain seq x y z
N LYS A 1 -17.92 -1.50 22.80
CA LYS A 1 -16.73 -2.36 23.04
C LYS A 1 -16.87 -3.61 22.20
N LEU A 2 -15.85 -3.98 21.42
CA LEU A 2 -15.82 -5.26 20.72
C LEU A 2 -15.70 -6.39 21.76
N PRO A 3 -16.37 -7.53 21.57
CA PRO A 3 -16.22 -8.67 22.45
C PRO A 3 -14.77 -9.16 22.38
N ILE A 4 -14.09 -9.19 23.51
CA ILE A 4 -12.73 -9.70 23.62
C ILE A 4 -12.85 -11.23 23.78
N ASN A 5 -12.23 -11.96 22.87
CA ASN A 5 -11.97 -13.37 23.05
C ASN A 5 -10.45 -13.57 23.16
N ASP A 6 -9.99 -14.78 23.44
CA ASP A 6 -8.56 -15.07 23.66
C ASP A 6 -7.67 -14.73 22.44
N LYS A 7 -8.25 -14.39 21.31
CA LYS A 7 -7.54 -14.15 20.05
C LYS A 7 -7.74 -12.75 19.50
N TYR A 8 -8.92 -12.16 19.64
CA TYR A 8 -9.27 -10.85 19.05
C TYR A 8 -10.22 -10.04 19.95
N PRO A 9 -10.14 -8.68 19.97
CA PRO A 9 -9.13 -7.88 19.29
C PRO A 9 -7.75 -8.03 19.92
N PHE A 10 -6.69 -7.96 19.09
CA PHE A 10 -5.30 -8.04 19.52
C PHE A 10 -4.68 -6.63 19.47
N GLN A 11 -4.14 -6.17 20.59
CA GLN A 11 -3.43 -4.89 20.66
C GLN A 11 -1.99 -5.07 20.14
N LEU A 12 -1.66 -4.37 19.07
CA LEU A 12 -0.30 -4.33 18.54
C LEU A 12 0.56 -3.40 19.41
N PRO A 13 1.63 -3.92 20.06
CA PRO A 13 2.53 -3.07 20.83
C PRO A 13 3.31 -2.11 19.92
N TYR A 14 3.62 -0.92 20.45
CA TYR A 14 4.39 0.11 19.74
C TYR A 14 3.77 0.60 18.41
N HIS A 15 2.45 0.47 18.24
CA HIS A 15 1.73 1.01 17.09
C HIS A 15 0.92 2.23 17.49
N SER A 16 0.99 3.25 16.64
CA SER A 16 0.12 4.43 16.71
C SER A 16 -1.11 4.24 15.83
N ALA A 17 -2.15 5.05 16.07
CA ALA A 17 -3.38 5.04 15.29
C ALA A 17 -3.22 5.79 13.95
N TYR A 18 -2.20 5.43 13.17
CA TYR A 18 -1.96 6.00 11.84
C TYR A 18 -3.18 5.90 10.95
N HIS A 19 -3.28 6.79 9.99
CA HIS A 19 -4.39 6.90 9.04
C HIS A 19 -5.74 7.16 9.71
N SER A 20 -5.73 7.93 10.80
CA SER A 20 -6.95 8.32 11.54
C SER A 20 -6.84 9.72 12.12
N SER A 21 -8.01 10.33 12.42
CA SER A 21 -8.11 11.66 13.04
C SER A 21 -7.48 11.74 14.43
N ILE A 22 -7.22 10.60 15.09
CA ILE A 22 -6.49 10.55 16.38
C ILE A 22 -5.09 11.15 16.25
N MET A 23 -4.49 11.09 15.06
CA MET A 23 -3.17 11.62 14.76
C MET A 23 -3.18 13.10 14.32
N SER A 24 -4.29 13.82 14.49
CA SER A 24 -4.47 15.21 14.00
C SER A 24 -3.46 16.23 14.55
N SER A 25 -2.84 15.98 15.69
CA SER A 25 -1.78 16.83 16.27
C SER A 25 -0.38 16.59 15.66
N VAL A 26 -0.18 15.49 14.93
CA VAL A 26 1.15 15.10 14.42
C VAL A 26 1.63 15.98 13.26
N PRO A 27 0.77 16.39 12.30
CA PRO A 27 1.21 17.18 11.15
C PRO A 27 1.93 18.47 11.53
N GLU A 28 1.46 19.20 12.51
CA GLU A 28 2.10 20.45 12.96
C GLU A 28 3.56 20.20 13.38
N LEU A 29 3.79 19.19 14.20
CA LEU A 29 5.13 18.79 14.61
C LEU A 29 5.98 18.32 13.41
N ALA A 30 5.37 17.54 12.52
CA ALA A 30 6.07 17.02 11.34
C ALA A 30 6.51 18.16 10.40
N PHE A 31 5.65 19.14 10.13
CA PHE A 31 6.00 20.31 9.32
C PHE A 31 7.09 21.18 9.95
N ASN A 32 7.13 21.29 11.27
CA ASN A 32 8.17 22.03 11.98
C ASN A 32 9.54 21.33 11.95
N LEU A 33 9.56 19.99 11.92
CA LEU A 33 10.79 19.21 11.98
C LEU A 33 11.34 18.80 10.61
N LEU A 34 10.47 18.65 9.61
CA LEU A 34 10.80 18.11 8.29
C LEU A 34 10.50 19.16 7.22
N PRO A 35 11.50 19.92 6.75
CA PRO A 35 11.30 20.96 5.74
C PRO A 35 10.96 20.36 4.37
N GLU A 36 10.21 21.10 3.54
CA GLU A 36 9.82 20.69 2.18
C GLU A 36 11.04 20.35 1.30
N SER A 37 12.20 20.94 1.56
CA SER A 37 13.45 20.68 0.84
C SER A 37 13.96 19.24 0.94
N LEU A 38 13.43 18.43 1.88
CA LEU A 38 13.71 17.00 1.95
C LEU A 38 12.96 16.20 0.87
N PHE A 39 11.94 16.81 0.24
CA PHE A 39 11.14 16.16 -0.77
C PHE A 39 11.69 16.48 -2.16
N ILE A 40 11.80 15.45 -2.97
CA ILE A 40 12.19 15.58 -4.37
C ILE A 40 11.05 15.11 -5.27
N LYS A 41 11.00 15.64 -6.47
CA LYS A 41 10.04 15.19 -7.47
C LYS A 41 10.28 13.71 -7.78
N PRO A 42 9.23 12.87 -7.77
CA PRO A 42 9.41 11.46 -8.08
C PRO A 42 9.90 11.28 -9.52
N ASN A 43 10.76 10.31 -9.76
CA ASN A 43 11.21 9.91 -11.09
C ASN A 43 10.42 8.71 -11.66
N ILE A 44 9.54 8.12 -10.86
CA ILE A 44 8.56 7.08 -11.23
C ILE A 44 7.18 7.51 -10.76
N HIS A 45 6.12 6.88 -11.29
CA HIS A 45 4.78 7.10 -10.76
C HIS A 45 4.65 6.51 -9.36
N ILE A 46 4.03 7.29 -8.46
CA ILE A 46 3.69 6.85 -7.10
C ILE A 46 2.18 6.94 -6.97
N ILE A 47 1.55 5.93 -6.36
CA ILE A 47 0.12 5.92 -6.08
C ILE A 47 -0.07 6.04 -4.57
N ASP A 48 -0.86 7.01 -4.14
CA ASP A 48 -1.10 7.26 -2.72
C ASP A 48 -2.33 6.52 -2.18
N GLY A 49 -2.57 6.66 -0.87
CA GLY A 49 -3.68 6.01 -0.17
C GLY A 49 -5.07 6.54 -0.51
N ARG A 50 -5.20 7.41 -1.50
CA ARG A 50 -6.47 7.87 -2.09
C ARG A 50 -6.66 7.34 -3.51
N GLY A 51 -5.67 6.62 -4.05
CA GLY A 51 -5.57 6.25 -5.45
C GLY A 51 -5.09 7.40 -6.35
N HIS A 52 -4.57 8.51 -5.79
CA HIS A 52 -4.01 9.60 -6.59
C HIS A 52 -2.63 9.22 -7.15
N ILE A 53 -2.39 9.55 -8.42
CA ILE A 53 -1.13 9.27 -9.10
C ILE A 53 -0.24 10.52 -9.07
N TRP A 54 0.88 10.41 -8.38
CA TRP A 54 1.96 11.39 -8.41
C TRP A 54 2.88 11.09 -9.60
N SER A 55 2.69 11.85 -10.66
CA SER A 55 3.43 11.67 -11.91
C SER A 55 4.80 12.37 -11.85
N PRO A 56 5.85 11.79 -12.44
CA PRO A 56 7.15 12.46 -12.63
C PRO A 56 7.05 13.78 -13.39
N TYR A 57 6.01 13.97 -14.17
CA TYR A 57 5.86 15.14 -15.05
C TYR A 57 5.11 16.29 -14.39
N SER A 58 4.06 16.00 -13.63
CA SER A 58 3.09 16.99 -13.14
C SER A 58 3.07 17.18 -11.63
N THR A 59 3.76 16.33 -10.85
CA THR A 59 3.77 16.43 -9.39
C THR A 59 4.35 17.78 -8.92
N LYS A 60 3.58 18.46 -8.07
CA LYS A 60 4.05 19.60 -7.29
C LYS A 60 4.58 19.09 -5.95
N ILE A 61 5.82 19.44 -5.62
CA ILE A 61 6.49 18.97 -4.39
C ILE A 61 5.70 19.40 -3.16
N SER A 62 5.22 20.64 -3.10
CA SER A 62 4.42 21.15 -1.98
C SER A 62 3.14 20.35 -1.72
N GLU A 63 2.48 19.88 -2.76
CA GLU A 63 1.28 19.03 -2.63
C GLU A 63 1.64 17.63 -2.11
N LEU A 64 2.72 17.02 -2.63
CA LEU A 64 3.22 15.73 -2.16
C LEU A 64 3.70 15.80 -0.71
N TYR A 65 4.39 16.86 -0.35
CA TYR A 65 4.83 17.17 1.02
C TYR A 65 3.65 17.28 1.97
N SER A 66 2.65 18.09 1.61
CA SER A 66 1.43 18.25 2.41
C SER A 66 0.65 16.93 2.54
N TYR A 67 0.52 16.17 1.45
CA TYR A 67 -0.12 14.86 1.50
C TYR A 67 0.62 13.92 2.49
N THR A 68 1.92 13.81 2.35
CA THR A 68 2.72 12.83 3.11
C THR A 68 2.71 13.12 4.61
N LEU A 69 2.86 14.39 5.01
CA LEU A 69 2.96 14.76 6.42
C LEU A 69 1.61 15.02 7.09
N ASN A 70 0.55 15.22 6.32
CA ASN A 70 -0.78 15.48 6.87
C ASN A 70 -1.80 14.41 6.45
N ASN A 71 -2.27 14.40 5.21
CA ASN A 71 -3.37 13.52 4.79
C ASN A 71 -3.08 12.04 5.04
N GLN A 72 -1.90 11.56 4.67
CA GLN A 72 -1.52 10.16 4.86
C GLN A 72 -1.49 9.76 6.34
N VAL A 73 -1.17 10.68 7.24
CA VAL A 73 -1.09 10.42 8.68
C VAL A 73 -2.46 10.45 9.33
N THR A 74 -3.33 11.40 8.93
CA THR A 74 -4.56 11.75 9.64
C THR A 74 -5.84 11.23 9.00
N GLN A 75 -5.78 10.74 7.74
CA GLN A 75 -6.95 10.27 7.00
C GLN A 75 -6.86 8.78 6.72
N THR A 76 -8.00 8.14 6.54
CA THR A 76 -8.05 6.71 6.17
C THR A 76 -7.27 6.44 4.90
N TYR A 77 -6.41 5.42 4.92
CA TYR A 77 -5.70 4.93 3.76
C TYR A 77 -6.58 3.94 3.00
N ASP A 78 -7.04 4.31 1.81
CA ASP A 78 -7.83 3.43 0.95
C ASP A 78 -6.93 2.52 0.11
N PHE A 79 -6.51 1.42 0.73
CA PHE A 79 -5.64 0.43 0.09
C PHE A 79 -6.30 -0.22 -1.13
N ASN A 80 -7.63 -0.36 -1.11
CA ASN A 80 -8.38 -0.92 -2.24
C ASN A 80 -8.27 0.00 -3.48
N SER A 81 -8.51 1.30 -3.31
CA SER A 81 -8.34 2.28 -4.39
C SER A 81 -6.91 2.32 -4.91
N THR A 82 -5.90 2.28 -4.02
CA THR A 82 -4.49 2.25 -4.40
C THR A 82 -4.17 1.07 -5.33
N ILE A 83 -4.57 -0.15 -4.96
CA ILE A 83 -4.31 -1.34 -5.79
C ILE A 83 -5.14 -1.35 -7.07
N ASN A 84 -6.41 -0.90 -7.01
CA ASN A 84 -7.24 -0.79 -8.21
C ASN A 84 -6.63 0.15 -9.25
N VAL A 85 -6.13 1.32 -8.84
CA VAL A 85 -5.42 2.24 -9.73
C VAL A 85 -4.15 1.59 -10.27
N ALA A 86 -3.36 0.93 -9.41
CA ALA A 86 -2.13 0.26 -9.83
C ALA A 86 -2.37 -0.75 -10.95
N ILE A 87 -3.37 -1.62 -10.81
CA ILE A 87 -3.63 -2.66 -11.82
C ILE A 87 -4.32 -2.11 -13.07
N LYS A 88 -5.28 -1.16 -12.93
CA LYS A 88 -6.10 -0.70 -14.05
C LYS A 88 -5.42 0.36 -14.91
N GLU A 89 -4.66 1.27 -14.29
CA GLU A 89 -3.98 2.36 -15.02
C GLU A 89 -2.62 1.94 -15.57
N PHE A 90 -1.93 1.02 -14.89
CA PHE A 90 -0.57 0.64 -15.27
C PHE A 90 -0.45 -0.77 -15.85
N SER A 91 -1.46 -1.63 -15.66
CA SER A 91 -1.48 -3.01 -16.16
C SER A 91 -0.15 -3.76 -15.96
N PRO A 92 0.40 -3.80 -14.73
CA PRO A 92 1.73 -4.33 -14.50
C PRO A 92 1.80 -5.84 -14.77
N ASP A 93 2.94 -6.32 -15.27
CA ASP A 93 3.20 -7.75 -15.46
C ASP A 93 3.28 -8.50 -14.13
N LYS A 94 3.79 -7.86 -13.09
CA LYS A 94 3.94 -8.41 -11.75
C LYS A 94 3.69 -7.33 -10.69
N LEU A 95 3.18 -7.74 -9.53
CA LEU A 95 3.16 -6.93 -8.33
C LEU A 95 4.26 -7.43 -7.39
N VAL A 96 5.09 -6.52 -6.88
CA VAL A 96 6.21 -6.87 -5.99
C VAL A 96 5.97 -6.26 -4.60
N LEU A 97 5.82 -7.12 -3.60
CA LEU A 97 5.76 -6.77 -2.18
C LEU A 97 7.19 -6.65 -1.64
N LEU A 98 7.63 -5.43 -1.36
CA LEU A 98 9.00 -5.19 -0.89
C LEU A 98 9.23 -5.69 0.55
N GLY A 99 8.21 -5.67 1.39
CA GLY A 99 8.30 -6.06 2.81
C GLY A 99 8.34 -4.85 3.76
N PRO A 100 8.63 -5.08 5.04
CA PRO A 100 8.92 -6.37 5.67
C PRO A 100 7.69 -7.28 5.76
N GLY A 101 7.93 -8.60 5.66
CA GLY A 101 6.87 -9.59 5.71
C GLY A 101 6.01 -9.69 4.45
N ASN A 102 4.89 -10.42 4.56
CA ASN A 102 4.00 -10.71 3.43
C ASN A 102 2.51 -10.46 3.77
N THR A 103 2.22 -9.74 4.84
CA THR A 103 0.86 -9.55 5.37
C THR A 103 -0.09 -8.88 4.38
N LEU A 104 0.41 -8.02 3.49
CA LEU A 104 -0.39 -7.37 2.44
C LEU A 104 -0.77 -8.32 1.30
N GLY A 105 -0.16 -9.50 1.22
CA GLY A 105 -0.46 -10.46 0.16
C GLY A 105 -1.91 -10.92 0.13
N GLY A 106 -2.52 -11.15 1.30
CA GLY A 106 -3.93 -11.51 1.42
C GLY A 106 -4.89 -10.41 0.93
N PRO A 107 -4.79 -9.18 1.42
CA PRO A 107 -5.57 -8.04 0.90
C PRO A 107 -5.42 -7.83 -0.60
N ILE A 108 -4.20 -7.86 -1.14
CA ILE A 108 -3.98 -7.72 -2.59
C ILE A 108 -4.67 -8.86 -3.36
N ALA A 109 -4.52 -10.10 -2.91
CA ALA A 109 -5.20 -11.25 -3.53
C ALA A 109 -6.72 -11.08 -3.58
N GLN A 110 -7.34 -10.56 -2.51
CA GLN A 110 -8.76 -10.27 -2.48
C GLN A 110 -9.16 -9.22 -3.52
N ILE A 111 -8.38 -8.16 -3.68
CA ILE A 111 -8.65 -7.11 -4.68
C ILE A 111 -8.51 -7.67 -6.10
N LEU A 112 -7.51 -8.50 -6.38
CA LEU A 112 -7.35 -9.17 -7.67
C LEU A 112 -8.56 -10.06 -7.99
N ILE A 113 -9.05 -10.83 -7.01
CA ILE A 113 -10.23 -11.69 -7.14
C ILE A 113 -11.50 -10.86 -7.39
N GLN A 114 -11.71 -9.78 -6.64
CA GLN A 114 -12.86 -8.89 -6.81
C GLN A 114 -12.93 -8.26 -8.21
N ASN A 115 -11.79 -8.04 -8.83
CA ASN A 115 -11.69 -7.47 -10.18
C ASN A 115 -11.61 -8.55 -11.28
N SER A 116 -11.61 -9.83 -10.94
CA SER A 116 -11.33 -10.94 -11.87
C SER A 116 -10.06 -10.69 -12.70
N TRP A 117 -9.04 -10.09 -12.06
CA TRP A 117 -7.83 -9.62 -12.72
C TRP A 117 -7.03 -10.78 -13.30
N LEU A 118 -6.78 -10.74 -14.62
CA LEU A 118 -6.07 -11.81 -15.34
C LEU A 118 -6.64 -13.21 -15.05
N ASP A 119 -7.97 -13.33 -15.06
CA ASP A 119 -8.74 -14.55 -14.76
C ASP A 119 -8.58 -15.07 -13.31
N ILE A 120 -8.15 -14.21 -12.39
CA ILE A 120 -8.11 -14.49 -10.96
C ILE A 120 -9.47 -14.15 -10.35
N ASP A 121 -10.42 -15.07 -10.41
CA ASP A 121 -11.81 -14.90 -9.96
C ASP A 121 -12.11 -15.56 -8.60
N SER A 122 -11.17 -16.32 -8.05
CA SER A 122 -11.34 -17.09 -6.83
C SER A 122 -10.00 -17.35 -6.13
N LYS A 123 -10.07 -17.75 -4.85
CA LYS A 123 -8.88 -18.23 -4.13
C LYS A 123 -8.19 -19.39 -4.84
N LYS A 124 -8.98 -20.28 -5.50
CA LYS A 124 -8.45 -21.43 -6.24
C LYS A 124 -7.64 -21.00 -7.45
N THR A 125 -8.17 -20.09 -8.26
CA THR A 125 -7.47 -19.55 -9.45
C THR A 125 -6.25 -18.74 -9.05
N PHE A 126 -6.35 -17.89 -8.02
CA PHE A 126 -5.20 -17.19 -7.45
C PHE A 126 -4.09 -18.16 -7.02
N THR A 127 -4.40 -19.18 -6.21
CA THR A 127 -3.40 -20.15 -5.72
C THR A 127 -2.75 -20.91 -6.88
N LYS A 128 -3.55 -21.32 -7.89
CA LYS A 128 -3.03 -22.00 -9.08
C LYS A 128 -2.05 -21.11 -9.85
N LYS A 129 -2.41 -19.82 -10.06
CA LYS A 129 -1.55 -18.87 -10.77
C LYS A 129 -0.26 -18.61 -9.98
N GLN A 130 -0.37 -18.38 -8.67
CA GLN A 130 0.79 -18.16 -7.80
C GLN A 130 1.78 -19.33 -7.77
N LYS A 131 1.30 -20.58 -7.97
CA LYS A 131 2.16 -21.76 -8.01
C LYS A 131 2.92 -21.90 -9.35
N ASN A 132 2.28 -21.57 -10.47
CA ASN A 132 2.80 -21.83 -11.81
C ASN A 132 3.57 -20.62 -12.37
N ASP A 133 2.98 -19.43 -12.23
CA ASP A 133 3.54 -18.15 -12.69
C ASP A 133 3.06 -17.05 -11.70
N PRO A 134 3.79 -16.81 -10.61
CA PRO A 134 3.34 -15.90 -9.57
C PRO A 134 3.21 -14.47 -10.10
N TYR A 135 2.00 -13.92 -10.01
CA TYR A 135 1.71 -12.54 -10.33
C TYR A 135 2.08 -11.59 -9.17
N LEU A 136 1.83 -12.03 -7.93
CA LEU A 136 2.21 -11.32 -6.71
C LEU A 136 3.47 -11.96 -6.12
N ILE A 137 4.55 -11.20 -6.12
CA ILE A 137 5.88 -11.64 -5.65
C ILE A 137 6.17 -10.98 -4.31
N SER A 138 6.57 -11.74 -3.30
CA SER A 138 7.02 -11.21 -2.02
C SER A 138 8.54 -11.34 -1.88
N MET A 139 9.19 -10.20 -1.63
CA MET A 139 10.64 -10.16 -1.35
C MET A 139 11.01 -10.84 -0.03
N SER A 140 10.04 -11.12 0.83
CA SER A 140 10.23 -11.88 2.07
C SER A 140 10.27 -13.39 1.85
N ILE A 141 9.94 -13.87 0.65
CA ILE A 141 9.97 -15.29 0.28
C ILE A 141 11.16 -15.54 -0.65
N ASN A 142 12.14 -16.32 -0.20
CA ASN A 142 13.42 -16.49 -0.89
C ASN A 142 13.26 -17.00 -2.34
N GLU A 143 12.36 -17.96 -2.57
CA GLU A 143 12.10 -18.52 -3.91
C GLU A 143 11.49 -17.48 -4.86
N GLN A 144 10.62 -16.61 -4.34
CA GLN A 144 9.98 -15.55 -5.13
C GLN A 144 10.93 -14.38 -5.40
N ARG A 145 11.81 -14.07 -4.44
CA ARG A 145 12.83 -13.02 -4.62
C ARG A 145 13.69 -13.26 -5.85
N LYS A 146 14.07 -14.50 -6.11
CA LYS A 146 14.88 -14.91 -7.27
C LYS A 146 14.23 -14.64 -8.63
N ILE A 147 12.91 -14.37 -8.66
CA ILE A 147 12.20 -14.08 -9.91
C ILE A 147 12.45 -12.64 -10.39
N VAL A 148 12.80 -11.74 -9.46
CA VAL A 148 12.95 -10.29 -9.71
C VAL A 148 14.33 -9.73 -9.35
N SER A 149 15.28 -10.60 -8.97
CA SER A 149 16.66 -10.26 -8.66
C SER A 149 17.61 -10.59 -9.80
#